data_ba12fe4e81cd592ba09f419148139b7c
#
_entry.id   ba12fe4e81cd592ba09f419148139b7c
#
_cell.length_a   1.000
_cell.length_b   1.000
_cell.length_c   1.000
_cell.angle_alpha   90.00
_cell.angle_beta   90.00
_cell.angle_gamma   90.00
#
_symmetry.space_group_name_H-M   'P 1'
#
loop_
_entity.id
_entity.type
_entity.pdbx_description
1 polymer ?
#
loop_
_entity_poly.entity_id
_entity_poly.type
_entity_poly.pdbx_seq_one_letter_code
_entity_poly.pdbx_strand_id
1 'polypeptide(L)'
;MLSNCLRYRSLRLTTHLLRNNSTEAAPAIDPAAAQVPDGQTSQKNPLDHPDYFQVHNLFTVKDLFDARVHYGHKEGSLNDYMRPYLYGSRLGHLIFNLDITAEHLRKALNFTAHIAYRGGIICFFNRNSLNAHLVEKTALESGEYAHTRFWRGGIFTNANHQFGAVTRLPDLCIFLNTQNNILNQHTAVRDSAKMLIPTIGIVDTNCNPNLITYPVPGNDDTPSAIELYCKLFKAAIFRGKEERMKFLHQNI
;
A
#
# COMPACT_ATOMS: atom_id res chain seq x y z
N MET A 1 14.40 37.01 9.27
CA MET A 1 13.23 37.76 8.81
C MET A 1 12.08 36.82 8.58
N LEU A 2 11.07 37.13 9.34
CA LEU A 2 9.65 36.80 9.29
C LEU A 2 9.22 35.39 9.73
N SER A 3 8.97 35.40 11.04
CA SER A 3 8.00 34.65 11.83
C SER A 3 6.58 34.75 11.29
N ASN A 4 5.88 33.60 11.17
CA ASN A 4 4.43 33.59 11.24
C ASN A 4 3.98 32.49 12.19
N CYS A 5 3.64 32.95 13.38
CA CYS A 5 3.06 32.21 14.48
C CYS A 5 1.54 32.12 14.26
N LEU A 6 1.00 30.95 13.99
CA LEU A 6 -0.44 30.74 14.00
C LEU A 6 -0.89 30.24 15.37
N ARG A 7 -1.64 31.10 16.05
CA ARG A 7 -2.29 30.88 17.34
C ARG A 7 -3.43 29.87 17.20
N TYR A 8 -3.33 28.77 17.91
CA TYR A 8 -4.48 27.90 18.20
C TYR A 8 -5.38 28.52 19.26
N ARG A 9 -6.64 28.80 18.91
CA ARG A 9 -7.71 29.14 19.83
C ARG A 9 -8.33 27.85 20.39
N SER A 10 -8.20 27.66 21.70
CA SER A 10 -8.92 26.61 22.44
C SER A 10 -10.38 27.00 22.60
N LEU A 11 -11.29 26.21 22.06
CA LEU A 11 -12.73 26.25 22.35
C LEU A 11 -13.00 25.35 23.55
N ARG A 12 -13.39 25.97 24.66
CA ARG A 12 -13.94 25.29 25.84
C ARG A 12 -15.40 24.93 25.55
N LEU A 13 -15.71 23.64 25.59
CA LEU A 13 -17.08 23.13 25.62
C LEU A 13 -17.57 23.14 27.06
N THR A 14 -18.57 23.98 27.34
CA THR A 14 -19.38 23.95 28.58
C THR A 14 -20.50 22.94 28.41
N THR A 15 -20.48 21.92 29.24
CA THR A 15 -21.55 20.94 29.38
C THR A 15 -22.69 21.54 30.22
N HIS A 16 -23.88 21.73 29.64
CA HIS A 16 -25.12 21.93 30.39
C HIS A 16 -25.95 20.63 30.38
N LEU A 17 -26.01 20.01 31.55
CA LEU A 17 -26.97 18.97 31.87
C LEU A 17 -28.31 19.61 32.17
N LEU A 18 -29.34 19.33 31.39
CA LEU A 18 -30.75 19.47 31.80
C LEU A 18 -31.48 18.15 31.50
N ARG A 19 -31.92 17.59 32.60
CA ARG A 19 -32.77 16.42 32.72
C ARG A 19 -34.21 16.89 32.63
N ASN A 20 -34.97 16.47 31.62
CA ASN A 20 -36.44 16.56 31.65
C ASN A 20 -37.00 15.18 31.26
N ASN A 21 -37.64 14.56 32.28
CA ASN A 21 -38.57 13.46 32.11
C ASN A 21 -39.94 14.04 31.70
N SER A 22 -40.43 13.62 30.56
CA SER A 22 -41.86 13.59 30.29
C SER A 22 -42.17 12.42 29.37
N THR A 23 -42.83 11.43 29.90
CA THR A 23 -43.48 10.33 29.22
C THR A 23 -44.68 10.85 28.45
N GLU A 24 -44.56 10.95 27.12
CA GLU A 24 -45.70 11.04 26.22
C GLU A 24 -45.67 9.89 25.22
N ALA A 25 -46.78 9.18 25.13
CA ALA A 25 -46.98 8.03 24.26
C ALA A 25 -46.92 8.46 22.78
N ALA A 26 -46.11 7.77 22.01
CA ALA A 26 -45.99 7.97 20.57
C ALA A 26 -47.27 7.49 19.84
N PRO A 27 -47.79 8.27 18.87
CA PRO A 27 -48.89 7.81 18.02
C PRO A 27 -48.41 6.72 17.06
N ALA A 28 -49.27 5.72 16.85
CA ALA A 28 -49.06 4.64 15.90
C ALA A 28 -48.90 5.21 14.47
N ILE A 29 -47.77 4.90 13.82
CA ILE A 29 -47.53 5.28 12.44
C ILE A 29 -47.96 4.12 11.55
N ASP A 30 -48.91 4.38 10.66
CA ASP A 30 -49.38 3.49 9.61
C ASP A 30 -48.21 3.11 8.65
N PRO A 31 -48.04 1.83 8.25
CA PRO A 31 -47.02 1.42 7.33
C PRO A 31 -47.46 1.56 5.86
N ALA A 32 -47.91 2.73 5.45
CA ALA A 32 -48.19 2.96 4.03
C ALA A 32 -47.66 4.33 3.60
N ALA A 33 -46.76 4.30 2.60
CA ALA A 33 -46.27 5.43 1.83
C ALA A 33 -45.17 6.29 2.47
N ALA A 34 -43.95 5.77 2.48
CA ALA A 34 -42.79 6.61 2.23
C ALA A 34 -42.07 6.04 0.97
N GLN A 35 -42.57 6.41 -0.19
CA GLN A 35 -41.76 6.35 -1.42
C GLN A 35 -40.65 7.41 -1.27
N VAL A 36 -39.47 6.96 -0.93
CA VAL A 36 -38.24 7.76 -0.96
C VAL A 36 -37.97 8.10 -2.43
N PRO A 37 -37.81 9.37 -2.82
CA PRO A 37 -37.49 9.70 -4.19
C PRO A 37 -36.12 9.13 -4.51
N ASP A 38 -36.07 8.26 -5.53
CA ASP A 38 -34.85 7.68 -6.16
C ASP A 38 -34.05 8.80 -6.83
N GLY A 39 -33.37 9.63 -6.05
CA GLY A 39 -32.60 10.76 -6.53
C GLY A 39 -31.32 11.03 -5.74
N GLN A 40 -31.08 10.29 -4.67
CA GLN A 40 -29.81 10.34 -3.99
C GLN A 40 -28.87 9.32 -4.63
N THR A 41 -27.91 9.80 -5.44
CA THR A 41 -26.71 9.05 -5.77
C THR A 41 -26.08 8.62 -4.45
N SER A 42 -26.42 7.40 -4.02
CA SER A 42 -25.81 6.78 -2.82
C SER A 42 -24.31 6.77 -3.05
N GLN A 43 -23.60 7.59 -2.28
CA GLN A 43 -22.14 7.60 -2.32
C GLN A 43 -21.66 6.18 -2.02
N LYS A 44 -21.19 5.49 -3.05
CA LYS A 44 -20.71 4.12 -2.93
C LYS A 44 -19.45 4.15 -2.06
N ASN A 45 -19.52 3.57 -0.86
CA ASN A 45 -18.34 3.41 -0.03
C ASN A 45 -17.33 2.52 -0.77
N PRO A 46 -16.06 2.97 -0.95
CA PRO A 46 -15.04 2.17 -1.61
C PRO A 46 -14.77 0.81 -0.95
N LEU A 47 -15.13 0.65 0.34
CA LEU A 47 -14.93 -0.58 1.11
C LEU A 47 -16.00 -1.65 0.85
N ASP A 48 -17.16 -1.26 0.33
CA ASP A 48 -18.27 -2.19 0.08
C ASP A 48 -18.06 -3.02 -1.20
N HIS A 49 -17.13 -2.58 -2.05
CA HIS A 49 -16.82 -3.25 -3.31
C HIS A 49 -15.39 -3.80 -3.30
N PRO A 50 -15.19 -5.11 -3.54
CA PRO A 50 -13.87 -5.75 -3.47
C PRO A 50 -12.88 -5.21 -4.52
N ASP A 51 -13.34 -4.70 -5.65
CA ASP A 51 -12.52 -4.09 -6.71
C ASP A 51 -13.06 -2.72 -7.14
N TYR A 52 -13.26 -1.82 -6.19
CA TYR A 52 -13.77 -0.47 -6.44
C TYR A 52 -12.92 0.30 -7.49
N PHE A 53 -11.59 0.15 -7.43
CA PHE A 53 -10.64 0.83 -8.31
C PHE A 53 -10.36 0.07 -9.61
N GLN A 54 -11.05 -1.05 -9.87
CA GLN A 54 -10.89 -1.90 -11.07
C GLN A 54 -9.43 -2.34 -11.32
N VAL A 55 -8.69 -2.61 -10.25
CA VAL A 55 -7.27 -3.00 -10.34
C VAL A 55 -7.07 -4.40 -10.92
N HIS A 56 -8.08 -5.26 -10.89
CA HIS A 56 -8.02 -6.61 -11.49
C HIS A 56 -7.67 -6.59 -12.98
N ASN A 57 -8.10 -5.54 -13.70
CA ASN A 57 -7.90 -5.39 -15.14
C ASN A 57 -6.60 -4.71 -15.54
N LEU A 58 -5.72 -4.36 -14.57
CA LEU A 58 -4.46 -3.66 -14.86
C LEU A 58 -3.41 -4.54 -15.55
N PHE A 59 -3.47 -5.85 -15.34
CA PHE A 59 -2.49 -6.78 -15.89
C PHE A 59 -3.09 -8.19 -16.08
N THR A 60 -2.47 -8.96 -16.94
CA THR A 60 -2.76 -10.36 -17.18
C THR A 60 -1.61 -11.25 -16.70
N VAL A 61 -1.86 -12.55 -16.53
CA VAL A 61 -0.79 -13.51 -16.20
C VAL A 61 0.27 -13.57 -17.30
N LYS A 62 -0.14 -13.30 -18.56
CA LYS A 62 0.80 -13.23 -19.69
C LYS A 62 1.80 -12.08 -19.51
N ASP A 63 1.34 -10.92 -19.07
CA ASP A 63 2.23 -9.77 -18.83
C ASP A 63 3.29 -10.07 -17.75
N LEU A 64 2.90 -10.83 -16.70
CA LEU A 64 3.83 -11.31 -15.68
C LEU A 64 4.86 -12.27 -16.26
N PHE A 65 4.45 -13.16 -17.14
CA PHE A 65 5.34 -14.09 -17.80
C PHE A 65 6.33 -13.38 -18.74
N ASP A 66 5.85 -12.47 -19.56
CA ASP A 66 6.66 -11.68 -20.50
C ASP A 66 7.68 -10.79 -19.78
N ALA A 67 7.32 -10.25 -18.59
CA ALA A 67 8.22 -9.50 -17.71
C ALA A 67 9.20 -10.39 -16.93
N ARG A 68 9.15 -11.71 -17.07
CA ARG A 68 10.04 -12.68 -16.38
C ARG A 68 9.87 -12.69 -14.85
N VAL A 69 8.68 -12.44 -14.36
CA VAL A 69 8.34 -12.49 -12.93
C VAL A 69 8.47 -13.90 -12.35
N HIS A 70 8.31 -14.93 -13.17
CA HIS A 70 8.31 -16.33 -12.77
C HIS A 70 9.69 -16.90 -12.41
N TYR A 71 10.78 -16.20 -12.73
CA TYR A 71 12.12 -16.69 -12.42
C TYR A 71 12.47 -16.41 -10.95
N GLY A 72 12.89 -17.46 -10.25
CA GLY A 72 13.50 -17.38 -8.94
C GLY A 72 14.97 -17.73 -8.96
N HIS A 73 15.58 -17.76 -7.77
CA HIS A 73 16.98 -18.10 -7.58
C HIS A 73 17.24 -19.61 -7.72
N LYS A 74 18.49 -20.02 -7.56
CA LYS A 74 18.89 -21.42 -7.55
C LYS A 74 18.32 -22.16 -6.35
N GLU A 75 18.07 -23.46 -6.49
CA GLU A 75 17.49 -24.32 -5.44
C GLU A 75 18.24 -24.25 -4.11
N GLY A 76 19.56 -24.08 -4.13
CA GLY A 76 20.38 -24.00 -2.91
C GLY A 76 20.14 -22.77 -2.03
N SER A 77 19.46 -21.75 -2.54
CA SER A 77 19.12 -20.53 -1.80
C SER A 77 17.65 -20.45 -1.36
N LEU A 78 16.90 -21.55 -1.50
CA LEU A 78 15.48 -21.58 -1.17
C LEU A 78 15.24 -21.35 0.32
N ASN A 79 14.34 -20.41 0.62
CA ASN A 79 13.76 -20.25 1.95
C ASN A 79 12.53 -21.14 2.08
N ASP A 80 12.43 -21.91 3.17
CA ASP A 80 11.33 -22.87 3.39
C ASP A 80 9.95 -22.21 3.40
N TYR A 81 9.84 -20.96 3.83
CA TYR A 81 8.58 -20.21 3.84
C TYR A 81 8.06 -19.86 2.44
N MET A 82 8.92 -19.97 1.42
CA MET A 82 8.54 -19.67 0.02
C MET A 82 8.01 -20.89 -0.73
N ARG A 83 8.15 -22.11 -0.20
CA ARG A 83 7.68 -23.34 -0.85
C ARG A 83 6.23 -23.32 -1.36
N PRO A 84 5.25 -22.75 -0.62
CA PRO A 84 3.86 -22.71 -1.07
C PRO A 84 3.62 -21.87 -2.34
N TYR A 85 4.53 -20.96 -2.65
CA TYR A 85 4.41 -20.03 -3.80
C TYR A 85 5.10 -20.54 -5.07
N LEU A 86 5.78 -21.66 -4.99
CA LEU A 86 6.56 -22.21 -6.10
C LEU A 86 5.76 -23.23 -6.90
N TYR A 87 5.94 -23.19 -8.21
CA TYR A 87 5.46 -24.22 -9.12
C TYR A 87 6.38 -25.45 -9.11
N GLY A 88 7.68 -25.24 -9.04
CA GLY A 88 8.70 -26.28 -9.07
C GLY A 88 10.08 -25.76 -9.42
N SER A 89 10.97 -26.67 -9.80
CA SER A 89 12.31 -26.32 -10.27
C SER A 89 12.53 -26.78 -11.71
N ARG A 90 13.29 -26.01 -12.48
CA ARG A 90 13.71 -26.35 -13.82
C ARG A 90 15.16 -25.93 -14.04
N LEU A 91 15.99 -26.87 -14.45
CA LEU A 91 17.42 -26.66 -14.69
C LEU A 91 18.14 -26.05 -13.46
N GLY A 92 17.74 -26.46 -12.24
CA GLY A 92 18.33 -25.96 -10.99
C GLY A 92 17.87 -24.54 -10.59
N HIS A 93 16.91 -23.96 -11.31
CA HIS A 93 16.27 -22.69 -10.95
C HIS A 93 14.84 -22.93 -10.49
N LEU A 94 14.42 -22.20 -9.45
CA LEU A 94 13.08 -22.22 -8.92
C LEU A 94 12.16 -21.39 -9.81
N ILE A 95 10.90 -21.83 -9.96
CA ILE A 95 9.91 -21.16 -10.78
C ILE A 95 8.70 -20.85 -9.91
N PHE A 96 8.25 -19.59 -9.92
CA PHE A 96 7.05 -19.15 -9.22
C PHE A 96 5.77 -19.60 -9.91
N ASN A 97 4.75 -19.84 -9.12
CA ASN A 97 3.39 -20.00 -9.61
C ASN A 97 2.77 -18.62 -9.87
N LEU A 98 2.63 -18.26 -11.15
CA LEU A 98 2.14 -16.94 -11.56
C LEU A 98 0.67 -16.69 -11.18
N ASP A 99 -0.16 -17.72 -11.04
CA ASP A 99 -1.55 -17.55 -10.61
C ASP A 99 -1.62 -17.05 -9.18
N ILE A 100 -0.81 -17.64 -8.30
CA ILE A 100 -0.68 -17.19 -6.90
C ILE A 100 -0.09 -15.78 -6.85
N THR A 101 0.96 -15.52 -7.64
CA THR A 101 1.56 -14.18 -7.76
C THR A 101 0.53 -13.15 -8.19
N ALA A 102 -0.29 -13.45 -9.19
CA ALA A 102 -1.33 -12.55 -9.69
C ALA A 102 -2.38 -12.23 -8.62
N GLU A 103 -2.81 -13.22 -7.85
CA GLU A 103 -3.76 -13.01 -6.76
C GLU A 103 -3.19 -12.10 -5.66
N HIS A 104 -1.96 -12.38 -5.20
CA HIS A 104 -1.28 -11.56 -4.20
C HIS A 104 -1.03 -10.13 -4.69
N LEU A 105 -0.61 -9.97 -5.95
CA LEU A 105 -0.38 -8.66 -6.55
C LEU A 105 -1.67 -7.85 -6.67
N ARG A 106 -2.80 -8.46 -7.05
CA ARG A 106 -4.11 -7.78 -7.08
C ARG A 106 -4.52 -7.27 -5.70
N LYS A 107 -4.34 -8.08 -4.66
CA LYS A 107 -4.60 -7.66 -3.27
C LYS A 107 -3.72 -6.47 -2.86
N ALA A 108 -2.43 -6.52 -3.20
CA ALA A 108 -1.48 -5.46 -2.91
C ALA A 108 -1.81 -4.15 -3.66
N LEU A 109 -2.15 -4.23 -4.94
CA LEU A 109 -2.55 -3.07 -5.75
C LEU A 109 -3.85 -2.43 -5.24
N ASN A 110 -4.84 -3.25 -4.89
CA ASN A 110 -6.10 -2.75 -4.32
C ASN A 110 -5.85 -2.01 -3.00
N PHE A 111 -5.05 -2.59 -2.11
CA PHE A 111 -4.67 -1.92 -0.86
C PHE A 111 -3.93 -0.60 -1.12
N THR A 112 -3.00 -0.57 -2.07
CA THR A 112 -2.29 0.66 -2.47
C THR A 112 -3.26 1.75 -2.95
N ALA A 113 -4.24 1.38 -3.78
CA ALA A 113 -5.26 2.31 -4.28
C ALA A 113 -6.13 2.88 -3.15
N HIS A 114 -6.50 2.07 -2.15
CA HIS A 114 -7.24 2.54 -0.96
C HIS A 114 -6.43 3.53 -0.11
N ILE A 115 -5.13 3.29 0.08
CA ILE A 115 -4.26 4.24 0.81
C ILE A 115 -4.12 5.55 0.03
N ALA A 116 -3.93 5.49 -1.30
CA ALA A 116 -3.85 6.66 -2.16
C ALA A 116 -5.18 7.46 -2.16
N TYR A 117 -6.33 6.78 -2.20
CA TYR A 117 -7.66 7.41 -2.07
C TYR A 117 -7.80 8.19 -0.76
N ARG A 118 -7.31 7.65 0.35
CA ARG A 118 -7.32 8.33 1.66
C ARG A 118 -6.26 9.43 1.78
N GLY A 119 -5.37 9.58 0.79
CA GLY A 119 -4.27 10.55 0.80
C GLY A 119 -3.16 10.19 1.77
N GLY A 120 -2.95 8.91 1.99
CA GLY A 120 -1.83 8.39 2.74
C GLY A 120 -0.51 8.61 2.00
N ILE A 121 0.59 8.70 2.75
CA ILE A 121 1.96 8.81 2.21
C ILE A 121 2.47 7.42 1.88
N ILE A 122 2.89 7.23 0.62
CA ILE A 122 3.44 5.97 0.12
C ILE A 122 4.95 6.14 -0.10
N CYS A 123 5.74 5.18 0.38
CA CYS A 123 7.19 5.20 0.19
C CYS A 123 7.66 3.93 -0.50
N PHE A 124 8.35 4.09 -1.63
CA PHE A 124 8.97 3.00 -2.37
C PHE A 124 10.38 2.73 -1.85
N PHE A 125 10.72 1.46 -1.67
CA PHE A 125 12.03 1.01 -1.23
C PHE A 125 12.67 0.12 -2.28
N ASN A 126 13.91 0.42 -2.63
CA ASN A 126 14.72 -0.41 -3.49
C ASN A 126 16.19 -0.34 -3.06
N ARG A 127 16.84 -1.50 -2.97
CA ARG A 127 18.26 -1.58 -2.62
C ARG A 127 19.15 -1.74 -3.85
N ASN A 128 18.60 -2.28 -4.93
CA ASN A 128 19.36 -2.52 -6.15
C ASN A 128 19.64 -1.20 -6.88
N SER A 129 20.93 -0.85 -7.03
CA SER A 129 21.36 0.39 -7.67
C SER A 129 20.98 0.47 -9.16
N LEU A 130 20.86 -0.68 -9.85
CA LEU A 130 20.49 -0.75 -11.26
C LEU A 130 19.11 -0.17 -11.53
N ASN A 131 18.17 -0.41 -10.62
CA ASN A 131 16.78 0.00 -10.76
C ASN A 131 16.45 1.29 -9.99
N ALA A 132 17.43 1.91 -9.31
CA ALA A 132 17.21 3.07 -8.44
C ALA A 132 16.56 4.24 -9.20
N HIS A 133 17.10 4.59 -10.37
CA HIS A 133 16.57 5.69 -11.17
C HIS A 133 15.11 5.46 -11.62
N LEU A 134 14.78 4.23 -12.00
CA LEU A 134 13.43 3.86 -12.40
C LEU A 134 12.42 4.05 -11.26
N VAL A 135 12.80 3.61 -10.06
CA VAL A 135 11.95 3.72 -8.86
C VAL A 135 11.78 5.18 -8.44
N GLU A 136 12.86 5.96 -8.42
CA GLU A 136 12.81 7.39 -8.11
C GLU A 136 11.94 8.16 -9.10
N LYS A 137 12.06 7.87 -10.40
CA LYS A 137 11.22 8.45 -11.45
C LYS A 137 9.74 8.10 -11.25
N THR A 138 9.44 6.83 -10.96
CA THR A 138 8.08 6.36 -10.70
C THR A 138 7.45 7.05 -9.49
N ALA A 139 8.19 7.20 -8.41
CA ALA A 139 7.74 7.89 -7.21
C ALA A 139 7.48 9.38 -7.49
N LEU A 140 8.38 10.06 -8.20
CA LEU A 140 8.22 11.46 -8.61
C LEU A 140 6.97 11.65 -9.46
N GLU A 141 6.78 10.82 -10.48
CA GLU A 141 5.62 10.88 -11.38
C GLU A 141 4.29 10.62 -10.66
N SER A 142 4.29 9.72 -9.66
CA SER A 142 3.11 9.45 -8.85
C SER A 142 2.88 10.48 -7.72
N GLY A 143 3.83 11.39 -7.49
CA GLY A 143 3.78 12.35 -6.39
C GLY A 143 3.94 11.70 -5.02
N GLU A 144 4.75 10.64 -4.95
CA GLU A 144 5.05 9.85 -3.76
C GLU A 144 6.56 9.86 -3.47
N TYR A 145 6.99 9.12 -2.47
CA TYR A 145 8.38 9.13 -2.00
C TYR A 145 9.12 7.84 -2.38
N ALA A 146 10.43 7.94 -2.57
CA ALA A 146 11.30 6.79 -2.79
C ALA A 146 12.54 6.85 -1.90
N HIS A 147 12.96 5.68 -1.41
CA HIS A 147 14.23 5.47 -0.70
C HIS A 147 15.02 4.37 -1.39
N THR A 148 16.03 4.76 -2.15
CA THR A 148 16.85 3.85 -2.98
C THR A 148 18.28 3.70 -2.48
N ARG A 149 18.60 4.32 -1.34
CA ARG A 149 19.95 4.34 -0.76
C ARG A 149 20.07 3.36 0.39
N PHE A 150 21.26 3.32 0.99
CA PHE A 150 21.49 2.51 2.17
C PHE A 150 20.60 2.95 3.34
N TRP A 151 19.85 2.01 3.91
CA TRP A 151 18.99 2.26 5.07
C TRP A 151 19.81 2.31 6.35
N ARG A 152 19.73 3.42 7.05
CA ARG A 152 20.29 3.56 8.40
C ARG A 152 19.25 3.10 9.42
N GLY A 153 19.68 2.34 10.43
CA GLY A 153 18.82 2.01 11.56
C GLY A 153 18.33 3.26 12.27
N GLY A 154 17.07 3.25 12.72
CA GLY A 154 16.47 4.36 13.48
C GLY A 154 15.77 5.43 12.66
N ILE A 155 15.78 5.38 11.34
CA ILE A 155 15.06 6.34 10.49
C ILE A 155 13.56 6.37 10.83
N PHE A 156 12.93 5.23 11.09
CA PHE A 156 11.55 5.15 11.53
C PHE A 156 11.43 5.15 13.06
N THR A 157 12.20 4.31 13.73
CA THR A 157 12.07 4.09 15.18
C THR A 157 12.58 5.25 16.03
N ASN A 158 13.47 6.09 15.51
CA ASN A 158 14.02 7.26 16.18
C ASN A 158 14.00 8.51 15.27
N ALA A 159 12.93 8.65 14.50
CA ALA A 159 12.79 9.70 13.49
C ALA A 159 12.93 11.11 14.07
N ASN A 160 12.27 11.38 15.19
CA ASN A 160 12.29 12.70 15.84
C ASN A 160 13.70 13.15 16.23
N HIS A 161 14.52 12.22 16.72
CA HIS A 161 15.90 12.53 17.09
C HIS A 161 16.80 12.70 15.86
N GLN A 162 16.61 11.85 14.82
CA GLN A 162 17.45 11.90 13.63
C GLN A 162 17.19 13.14 12.76
N PHE A 163 15.93 13.57 12.68
CA PHE A 163 15.53 14.72 11.86
C PHE A 163 15.36 16.02 12.66
N GLY A 164 15.51 15.96 13.97
CA GLY A 164 15.42 17.15 14.86
C GLY A 164 14.04 17.79 14.96
N ALA A 165 13.01 17.13 14.44
CA ALA A 165 11.62 17.60 14.43
C ALA A 165 10.64 16.44 14.47
N VAL A 166 9.37 16.72 14.79
CA VAL A 166 8.29 15.75 14.66
C VAL A 166 8.09 15.43 13.19
N THR A 167 8.35 14.18 12.81
CA THR A 167 8.24 13.70 11.43
C THR A 167 7.00 12.84 11.24
N ARG A 168 6.30 13.06 10.14
CA ARG A 168 5.24 12.14 9.70
C ARG A 168 5.88 10.94 9.01
N LEU A 169 5.57 9.75 9.49
CA LEU A 169 6.00 8.50 8.88
C LEU A 169 5.10 8.14 7.69
N PRO A 170 5.57 7.29 6.75
CA PRO A 170 4.73 6.82 5.67
C PRO A 170 3.60 5.93 6.19
N ASP A 171 2.46 5.99 5.51
CA ASP A 171 1.27 5.17 5.80
C ASP A 171 1.34 3.81 5.09
N LEU A 172 2.20 3.68 4.08
CA LEU A 172 2.46 2.44 3.34
C LEU A 172 3.92 2.41 2.86
N CYS A 173 4.58 1.27 3.06
CA CYS A 173 5.90 0.99 2.52
C CYS A 173 5.82 -0.09 1.43
N ILE A 174 6.31 0.20 0.22
CA ILE A 174 6.38 -0.74 -0.91
C ILE A 174 7.84 -1.12 -1.13
N PHE A 175 8.18 -2.36 -0.82
CA PHE A 175 9.51 -2.92 -1.01
C PHE A 175 9.60 -3.64 -2.35
N LEU A 176 10.34 -3.08 -3.31
CA LEU A 176 10.62 -3.73 -4.60
C LEU A 176 11.76 -4.74 -4.48
N ASN A 177 12.57 -4.61 -3.44
CA ASN A 177 13.57 -5.60 -3.04
C ASN A 177 13.53 -5.73 -1.52
N THR A 178 13.37 -6.95 -1.02
CA THR A 178 13.21 -7.24 0.41
C THR A 178 14.49 -7.68 1.08
N GLN A 179 15.59 -7.79 0.35
CA GLN A 179 16.90 -8.15 0.89
C GLN A 179 17.94 -7.04 0.71
N ASN A 180 18.86 -6.96 1.67
CA ASN A 180 20.07 -6.15 1.55
C ASN A 180 21.20 -6.94 0.86
N ASN A 181 21.35 -8.22 1.24
CA ASN A 181 22.30 -9.19 0.71
C ASN A 181 21.60 -10.54 0.64
N ILE A 182 22.22 -11.52 0.00
CA ILE A 182 21.68 -12.88 -0.20
C ILE A 182 21.11 -13.53 1.07
N LEU A 183 21.65 -13.20 2.25
CA LEU A 183 21.27 -13.81 3.53
C LEU A 183 20.52 -12.85 4.49
N ASN A 184 20.58 -11.55 4.26
CA ASN A 184 20.08 -10.57 5.21
C ASN A 184 18.89 -9.82 4.65
N GLN A 185 17.76 -9.91 5.33
CA GLN A 185 16.58 -9.12 5.04
C GLN A 185 16.85 -7.61 5.19
N HIS A 186 16.19 -6.81 4.39
CA HIS A 186 16.27 -5.36 4.44
C HIS A 186 15.81 -4.84 5.81
N THR A 187 16.66 -4.08 6.48
CA THR A 187 16.40 -3.62 7.86
C THR A 187 15.16 -2.73 7.97
N ALA A 188 14.80 -2.01 6.90
CA ALA A 188 13.58 -1.21 6.86
C ALA A 188 12.31 -2.05 7.00
N VAL A 189 12.27 -3.31 6.52
CA VAL A 189 11.12 -4.22 6.69
C VAL A 189 10.86 -4.45 8.19
N ARG A 190 11.92 -4.75 8.94
CA ARG A 190 11.84 -4.93 10.38
C ARG A 190 11.46 -3.64 11.12
N ASP A 191 12.02 -2.50 10.69
CA ASP A 191 11.73 -1.20 11.30
C ASP A 191 10.29 -0.76 11.00
N SER A 192 9.76 -1.01 9.80
CA SER A 192 8.34 -0.79 9.45
C SER A 192 7.40 -1.64 10.31
N ALA A 193 7.75 -2.94 10.49
CA ALA A 193 6.96 -3.83 11.34
C ALA A 193 6.92 -3.35 12.80
N LYS A 194 8.04 -2.84 13.35
CA LYS A 194 8.08 -2.26 14.71
C LYS A 194 7.20 -1.03 14.86
N MET A 195 7.07 -0.23 13.79
CA MET A 195 6.25 0.98 13.77
C MET A 195 4.81 0.73 13.35
N LEU A 196 4.42 -0.55 13.14
CA LEU A 196 3.09 -0.97 12.70
C LEU A 196 2.67 -0.33 11.36
N ILE A 197 3.64 -0.03 10.50
CA ILE A 197 3.37 0.48 9.16
C ILE A 197 3.12 -0.71 8.23
N PRO A 198 1.98 -0.76 7.52
CA PRO A 198 1.70 -1.82 6.57
C PRO A 198 2.73 -1.84 5.45
N THR A 199 3.12 -3.04 5.04
CA THR A 199 4.17 -3.25 4.05
C THR A 199 3.67 -4.12 2.90
N ILE A 200 4.00 -3.73 1.70
CA ILE A 200 3.93 -4.56 0.50
C ILE A 200 5.37 -4.91 0.12
N GLY A 201 5.65 -6.15 -0.21
CA GLY A 201 7.00 -6.54 -0.61
C GLY A 201 6.99 -7.57 -1.72
N ILE A 202 7.83 -7.34 -2.72
CA ILE A 202 8.16 -8.38 -3.71
C ILE A 202 9.12 -9.34 -3.02
N VAL A 203 8.71 -10.61 -2.92
CA VAL A 203 9.42 -11.63 -2.16
C VAL A 203 9.95 -12.68 -3.12
N ASP A 204 11.27 -12.75 -3.27
CA ASP A 204 11.93 -13.78 -4.07
C ASP A 204 12.12 -15.08 -3.25
N THR A 205 12.56 -16.14 -3.90
CA THR A 205 12.69 -17.49 -3.35
C THR A 205 13.63 -17.62 -2.15
N ASN A 206 14.56 -16.68 -1.99
CA ASN A 206 15.53 -16.61 -0.89
C ASN A 206 15.04 -15.73 0.30
N CYS A 207 13.87 -15.10 0.17
CA CYS A 207 13.35 -14.16 1.14
C CYS A 207 12.44 -14.80 2.18
N ASN A 208 12.28 -14.14 3.33
CA ASN A 208 11.30 -14.50 4.35
C ASN A 208 10.07 -13.56 4.26
N PRO A 209 8.87 -14.07 3.93
CA PRO A 209 7.67 -13.25 3.79
C PRO A 209 7.02 -12.83 5.12
N ASN A 210 7.39 -13.43 6.25
CA ASN A 210 6.63 -13.37 7.51
C ASN A 210 6.43 -11.96 8.09
N LEU A 211 7.34 -11.01 7.82
CA LEU A 211 7.22 -9.64 8.32
C LEU A 211 6.51 -8.69 7.34
N ILE A 212 6.07 -9.19 6.21
CA ILE A 212 5.45 -8.39 5.16
C ILE A 212 3.94 -8.61 5.19
N THR A 213 3.18 -7.51 5.26
CA THR A 213 1.71 -7.58 5.35
C THR A 213 1.07 -8.15 4.07
N TYR A 214 1.58 -7.71 2.92
CA TYR A 214 1.15 -8.17 1.60
C TYR A 214 2.36 -8.69 0.82
N PRO A 215 2.77 -9.95 1.02
CA PRO A 215 3.86 -10.54 0.26
C PRO A 215 3.38 -10.84 -1.17
N VAL A 216 4.15 -10.39 -2.15
CA VAL A 216 3.95 -10.67 -3.57
C VAL A 216 5.10 -11.56 -4.03
N PRO A 217 4.87 -12.86 -4.25
CA PRO A 217 5.90 -13.76 -4.73
C PRO A 217 6.34 -13.37 -6.14
N GLY A 218 7.63 -13.27 -6.39
CA GLY A 218 8.12 -12.94 -7.73
C GLY A 218 9.56 -12.47 -7.75
N ASN A 219 10.07 -12.29 -8.95
CA ASN A 219 11.45 -11.88 -9.23
C ASN A 219 11.68 -10.40 -8.86
N ASP A 220 12.68 -10.13 -8.03
CA ASP A 220 13.08 -8.79 -7.61
C ASP A 220 14.40 -8.31 -8.24
N ASP A 221 15.07 -9.15 -9.06
CA ASP A 221 16.37 -8.84 -9.67
C ASP A 221 16.25 -8.27 -11.08
N THR A 222 15.32 -8.80 -11.88
CA THR A 222 15.22 -8.48 -13.31
C THR A 222 14.64 -7.08 -13.52
N PRO A 223 15.33 -6.18 -14.27
CA PRO A 223 14.83 -4.82 -14.51
C PRO A 223 13.44 -4.79 -15.16
N SER A 224 13.12 -5.74 -16.05
CA SER A 224 11.81 -5.84 -16.70
C SER A 224 10.68 -6.15 -15.70
N ALA A 225 10.94 -6.99 -14.68
CA ALA A 225 9.97 -7.28 -13.63
C ALA A 225 9.74 -6.04 -12.75
N ILE A 226 10.81 -5.36 -12.33
CA ILE A 226 10.73 -4.12 -11.54
C ILE A 226 9.99 -3.02 -12.30
N GLU A 227 10.24 -2.89 -13.61
CA GLU A 227 9.53 -1.92 -14.46
C GLU A 227 8.03 -2.21 -14.49
N LEU A 228 7.64 -3.48 -14.64
CA LEU A 228 6.23 -3.87 -14.58
C LEU A 228 5.61 -3.52 -13.22
N TYR A 229 6.24 -3.88 -12.11
CA TYR A 229 5.74 -3.54 -10.79
C TYR A 229 5.59 -2.03 -10.60
N CYS A 230 6.59 -1.25 -10.98
CA CYS A 230 6.54 0.21 -10.92
C CYS A 230 5.36 0.77 -11.73
N LYS A 231 5.12 0.28 -12.95
CA LYS A 231 3.99 0.69 -13.78
C LYS A 231 2.65 0.36 -13.11
N LEU A 232 2.51 -0.83 -12.53
CA LEU A 232 1.28 -1.28 -11.89
C LEU A 232 0.98 -0.50 -10.61
N PHE A 233 1.95 -0.32 -9.73
CA PHE A 233 1.77 0.47 -8.51
C PHE A 233 1.46 1.94 -8.83
N LYS A 234 2.15 2.53 -9.80
CA LYS A 234 1.85 3.87 -10.30
C LYS A 234 0.40 3.98 -10.78
N ALA A 235 -0.06 3.04 -11.60
CA ALA A 235 -1.43 3.04 -12.11
C ALA A 235 -2.47 2.91 -10.98
N ALA A 236 -2.20 2.06 -9.97
CA ALA A 236 -3.07 1.92 -8.80
C ALA A 236 -3.14 3.23 -7.97
N ILE A 237 -2.01 3.90 -7.76
CA ILE A 237 -1.95 5.19 -7.05
C ILE A 237 -2.73 6.26 -7.81
N PHE A 238 -2.57 6.36 -9.12
CA PHE A 238 -3.32 7.33 -9.92
C PHE A 238 -4.82 7.09 -9.83
N ARG A 239 -5.30 5.86 -9.99
CA ARG A 239 -6.72 5.54 -9.84
C ARG A 239 -7.27 5.93 -8.46
N GLY A 240 -6.52 5.65 -7.40
CA GLY A 240 -6.90 6.06 -6.05
C GLY A 240 -7.00 7.58 -5.90
N LYS A 241 -6.01 8.31 -6.42
CA LYS A 241 -6.00 9.79 -6.38
C LYS A 241 -7.10 10.42 -7.24
N GLU A 242 -7.37 9.88 -8.41
CA GLU A 242 -8.45 10.34 -9.30
C GLU A 242 -9.82 10.20 -8.65
N GLU A 243 -10.12 9.03 -8.07
CA GLU A 243 -11.39 8.81 -7.36
C GLU A 243 -11.52 9.71 -6.13
N ARG A 244 -10.43 9.99 -5.42
CA ARG A 244 -10.42 10.97 -4.34
C ARG A 244 -10.78 12.37 -4.85
N MET A 245 -10.22 12.80 -5.96
CA MET A 245 -10.53 14.11 -6.54
C MET A 245 -12.00 14.21 -6.96
N LYS A 246 -12.56 13.16 -7.58
CA LYS A 246 -13.99 13.10 -7.90
C LYS A 246 -14.86 13.23 -6.67
N PHE A 247 -14.50 12.50 -5.59
CA PHE A 247 -15.23 12.59 -4.33
C PHE A 247 -15.21 13.99 -3.72
N LEU A 248 -14.06 14.66 -3.74
CA LEU A 248 -13.94 16.03 -3.23
C LEU A 248 -14.74 17.03 -4.06
N HIS A 249 -14.75 16.90 -5.40
CA HIS A 249 -15.54 17.77 -6.28
C HIS A 249 -17.05 17.58 -6.15
N GLN A 250 -17.52 16.40 -5.74
CA GLN A 250 -18.94 16.14 -5.53
C GLN A 250 -19.48 16.69 -4.19
N ASN A 251 -18.59 16.99 -3.23
CA ASN A 251 -18.94 17.46 -1.90
C ASN A 251 -18.66 18.98 -1.69
N ILE A 252 -18.26 19.70 -2.73
CA ILE A 252 -18.16 21.17 -2.80
C ILE A 252 -19.35 21.72 -3.57
#